data_6685bb8ff76a1cfad01a8e98584bb0b4
#
_entry.id   6685bb8ff76a1cfad01a8e98584bb0b4
#
_cell.length_a   1.000
_cell.length_b   1.000
_cell.length_c   1.000
_cell.angle_alpha   90.00
_cell.angle_beta   90.00
_cell.angle_gamma   90.00
#
_symmetry.space_group_name_H-M   'P 1'
#
loop_
_entity.id
_entity.type
_entity.pdbx_description
1 polymer ?
#
loop_
_entity_poly.entity_id
_entity_poly.type
_entity_poly.pdbx_seq_one_letter_code
_entity_poly.pdbx_strand_id
1 'polypeptide(L)'
;MRSLRKQLLRNLVLAVLVLLPVAVMADNPVKPDQVIDKWVRAFQPSALSPEEQMAELKWFREAAKPLRGMKIRSAAETINTHYWERDVLARAFEEITGIQVEHDIIHEGDVVRRITEQMMTGRVLYHAYVNDSDMIGTHLRLNRVVDLGEYMRGEGKPYTNPRLDLADFLNLEFGQDYDGNQLQIPDLQFPNLYWFRYDWFSDPDTQKAFRAQYGYDLGVPINWEAYEDIAEFFTGREMKNPDGSVVKAYGHLDYGRPSPDLGWRFTDAWLSIAGAGDKGLPNGQPVDEWGIRVEKGIPVGSMVERGGALDGPAAVYALTKFLEWHTKFAPAEAKQWDGYDCGAIGSRGDIAQNIFQYCCFLSDKGFHEQGSPVTGKDGKPVWRVAPTPHGRYWDEEMKVGYQDAGSWTIPWNVRGKYRAAAWLWAQFCLSKTAGVKKFLAGG
;
A
#
# COMPACT_ATOMS: atom_id res chain seq x y z
N MET A 1 7.12 23.81 -79.71
CA MET A 1 7.29 24.88 -78.73
C MET A 1 6.00 25.70 -78.42
N ARG A 2 4.81 25.12 -78.50
CA ARG A 2 3.52 25.77 -78.09
C ARG A 2 2.81 25.12 -76.96
N SER A 3 3.36 24.07 -76.38
CA SER A 3 2.76 23.31 -75.30
C SER A 3 3.24 23.71 -73.89
N LEU A 4 4.44 24.27 -73.74
CA LEU A 4 5.01 24.63 -72.44
C LEU A 4 4.57 26.01 -71.91
N ARG A 5 3.98 26.88 -72.76
CA ARG A 5 3.51 28.18 -72.27
C ARG A 5 2.13 28.20 -71.65
N LYS A 6 1.35 27.15 -71.82
CA LYS A 6 0.01 27.05 -71.22
C LYS A 6 0.00 26.41 -69.79
N GLN A 7 1.09 25.79 -69.37
CA GLN A 7 1.22 25.20 -68.07
C GLN A 7 1.81 26.15 -67.02
N LEU A 8 2.52 27.19 -67.44
CA LEU A 8 3.12 28.21 -66.59
C LEU A 8 2.14 29.33 -66.14
N LEU A 9 1.01 29.48 -66.84
CA LEU A 9 0.00 30.50 -66.50
C LEU A 9 -1.15 29.98 -65.65
N ARG A 10 -1.15 28.71 -65.28
CA ARG A 10 -2.20 28.10 -64.45
C ARG A 10 -1.83 27.95 -62.98
N ASN A 11 -0.57 28.22 -62.60
CA ASN A 11 -0.06 28.13 -61.24
C ASN A 11 0.22 29.49 -60.57
N LEU A 12 -0.32 30.56 -61.13
CA LEU A 12 -0.12 31.91 -60.60
C LEU A 12 -1.46 32.55 -60.18
N VAL A 13 -2.33 31.70 -59.58
CA VAL A 13 -3.59 32.22 -59.01
C VAL A 13 -3.73 31.66 -57.59
N LEU A 14 -3.74 32.61 -56.65
CA LEU A 14 -4.12 32.53 -55.26
C LEU A 14 -3.17 31.76 -54.31
N ALA A 15 -2.09 32.39 -53.96
CA ALA A 15 -1.63 32.40 -52.58
C ALA A 15 -1.94 33.80 -51.99
N VAL A 16 -3.19 34.12 -51.83
CA VAL A 16 -3.62 35.16 -50.84
C VAL A 16 -3.54 34.47 -49.48
N LEU A 17 -2.36 34.58 -48.84
CA LEU A 17 -2.23 34.31 -47.40
C LEU A 17 -3.12 35.33 -46.70
N VAL A 18 -4.30 34.88 -46.29
CA VAL A 18 -5.07 35.54 -45.26
C VAL A 18 -4.26 35.30 -43.97
N LEU A 19 -3.41 36.25 -43.63
CA LEU A 19 -2.87 36.42 -42.29
C LEU A 19 -4.05 36.79 -41.39
N LEU A 20 -4.85 35.78 -41.00
CA LEU A 20 -5.64 35.88 -39.77
C LEU A 20 -4.65 36.06 -38.63
N PRO A 21 -4.78 37.10 -37.82
CA PRO A 21 -4.04 37.19 -36.60
C PRO A 21 -4.43 35.94 -35.79
N VAL A 22 -3.49 35.02 -35.58
CA VAL A 22 -3.57 34.03 -34.51
C VAL A 22 -3.60 34.92 -33.25
N ALA A 23 -4.78 35.21 -32.79
CA ALA A 23 -4.94 35.71 -31.44
C ALA A 23 -4.35 34.62 -30.55
N VAL A 24 -3.09 34.79 -30.16
CA VAL A 24 -2.53 34.13 -29.00
C VAL A 24 -3.49 34.55 -27.89
N MET A 25 -4.44 33.65 -27.56
CA MET A 25 -5.19 33.80 -26.32
C MET A 25 -4.11 33.78 -25.24
N ALA A 26 -3.73 35.00 -24.82
CA ALA A 26 -2.97 35.13 -23.59
C ALA A 26 -3.82 34.44 -22.54
N ASP A 27 -3.36 33.30 -22.06
CA ASP A 27 -3.94 32.65 -20.91
C ASP A 27 -4.03 33.71 -19.84
N ASN A 28 -5.24 34.16 -19.55
CA ASN A 28 -5.46 35.05 -18.42
C ASN A 28 -4.94 34.32 -17.20
N PRO A 29 -3.97 34.86 -16.47
CA PRO A 29 -3.42 34.16 -15.31
C PRO A 29 -4.56 33.78 -14.39
N VAL A 30 -4.78 32.47 -14.24
CA VAL A 30 -5.83 31.92 -13.39
C VAL A 30 -5.66 32.53 -12.00
N LYS A 31 -6.69 33.21 -11.48
CA LYS A 31 -6.59 33.84 -10.17
C LYS A 31 -6.25 32.76 -9.13
N PRO A 32 -5.32 33.04 -8.18
CA PRO A 32 -4.86 32.03 -7.21
C PRO A 32 -5.97 31.30 -6.45
N ASP A 33 -7.08 31.94 -6.18
CA ASP A 33 -8.23 31.31 -5.52
C ASP A 33 -9.01 30.36 -6.44
N GLN A 34 -9.01 30.60 -7.74
CA GLN A 34 -9.63 29.68 -8.72
C GLN A 34 -8.88 28.33 -8.79
N VAL A 35 -7.55 28.32 -8.58
CA VAL A 35 -6.76 27.07 -8.47
C VAL A 35 -7.21 26.30 -7.23
N ILE A 36 -7.33 26.96 -6.10
CA ILE A 36 -7.77 26.32 -4.85
C ILE A 36 -9.20 25.78 -4.99
N ASP A 37 -10.12 26.57 -5.53
CA ASP A 37 -11.50 26.14 -5.76
C ASP A 37 -11.60 24.93 -6.69
N LYS A 38 -10.73 24.85 -7.71
CA LYS A 38 -10.61 23.69 -8.59
C LYS A 38 -10.27 22.44 -7.79
N TRP A 39 -9.26 22.51 -6.93
CA TRP A 39 -8.76 21.35 -6.20
C TRP A 39 -9.67 20.96 -5.03
N VAL A 40 -10.35 21.92 -4.38
CA VAL A 40 -11.41 21.61 -3.39
C VAL A 40 -12.52 20.77 -4.03
N ARG A 41 -12.95 21.11 -5.25
CA ARG A 41 -13.94 20.29 -5.99
C ARG A 41 -13.39 18.92 -6.40
N ALA A 42 -12.13 18.86 -6.84
CA ALA A 42 -11.51 17.63 -7.31
C ALA A 42 -11.28 16.60 -6.18
N PHE A 43 -11.08 17.09 -4.94
CA PHE A 43 -10.85 16.24 -3.78
C PHE A 43 -12.12 15.84 -3.01
N GLN A 44 -13.30 16.02 -3.62
CA GLN A 44 -14.53 15.49 -3.03
C GLN A 44 -14.69 13.98 -3.33
N PRO A 45 -15.19 13.18 -2.38
CA PRO A 45 -15.53 13.55 -1.00
C PRO A 45 -14.30 13.77 -0.12
N SER A 46 -14.43 14.56 0.93
CA SER A 46 -13.37 14.85 1.90
C SER A 46 -13.90 14.77 3.34
N ALA A 47 -12.99 14.54 4.28
CA ALA A 47 -13.28 14.62 5.71
C ALA A 47 -13.52 16.07 6.19
N LEU A 48 -13.04 17.05 5.41
CA LEU A 48 -13.17 18.47 5.72
C LEU A 48 -14.31 19.11 4.92
N SER A 49 -14.95 20.14 5.48
CA SER A 49 -15.86 21.00 4.71
C SER A 49 -15.10 21.75 3.60
N PRO A 50 -15.78 22.23 2.54
CA PRO A 50 -15.13 22.99 1.48
C PRO A 50 -14.36 24.23 1.99
N GLU A 51 -14.89 24.91 3.02
CA GLU A 51 -14.26 26.07 3.66
C GLU A 51 -12.97 25.68 4.39
N GLU A 52 -12.98 24.56 5.09
CA GLU A 52 -11.80 24.02 5.78
C GLU A 52 -10.72 23.54 4.80
N GLN A 53 -11.14 22.84 3.73
CA GLN A 53 -10.23 22.45 2.63
C GLN A 53 -9.57 23.68 2.00
N MET A 54 -10.38 24.69 1.72
CA MET A 54 -9.89 25.97 1.17
C MET A 54 -8.86 26.62 2.11
N ALA A 55 -9.12 26.62 3.41
CA ALA A 55 -8.20 27.16 4.41
C ALA A 55 -6.89 26.36 4.47
N GLU A 56 -6.95 25.03 4.42
CA GLU A 56 -5.77 24.16 4.41
C GLU A 56 -4.93 24.37 3.14
N LEU A 57 -5.55 24.37 1.95
CA LEU A 57 -4.83 24.59 0.69
C LEU A 57 -4.24 26.01 0.59
N LYS A 58 -4.91 27.02 1.14
CA LYS A 58 -4.36 28.39 1.26
C LYS A 58 -3.14 28.41 2.18
N TRP A 59 -3.18 27.66 3.27
CA TRP A 59 -2.02 27.54 4.17
C TRP A 59 -0.81 26.93 3.44
N PHE A 60 -0.97 25.83 2.69
CA PHE A 60 0.11 25.26 1.88
C PHE A 60 0.71 26.26 0.90
N ARG A 61 -0.13 27.02 0.22
CA ARG A 61 0.30 28.07 -0.70
C ARG A 61 1.14 29.15 -0.01
N GLU A 62 0.72 29.59 1.17
CA GLU A 62 1.42 30.63 1.94
C GLU A 62 2.74 30.12 2.49
N ALA A 63 2.75 28.93 3.11
CA ALA A 63 3.96 28.30 3.66
C ALA A 63 5.02 28.05 2.56
N ALA A 64 4.57 27.73 1.34
CA ALA A 64 5.47 27.47 0.22
C ALA A 64 6.06 28.73 -0.45
N LYS A 65 5.61 29.94 -0.13
CA LYS A 65 6.09 31.18 -0.80
C LYS A 65 7.61 31.31 -0.94
N PRO A 66 8.41 31.04 0.13
CA PRO A 66 9.87 31.14 0.04
C PRO A 66 10.54 30.00 -0.73
N LEU A 67 9.77 29.00 -1.18
CA LEU A 67 10.22 27.77 -1.80
C LEU A 67 9.73 27.65 -3.26
N ARG A 68 9.00 28.61 -3.77
CA ARG A 68 8.47 28.61 -5.14
C ARG A 68 9.55 28.47 -6.18
N GLY A 69 9.27 27.68 -7.22
CA GLY A 69 10.19 27.38 -8.31
C GLY A 69 11.21 26.29 -7.97
N MET A 70 11.18 25.74 -6.76
CA MET A 70 12.00 24.59 -6.42
C MET A 70 11.47 23.32 -7.09
N LYS A 71 12.39 22.39 -7.36
CA LYS A 71 12.09 21.03 -7.80
C LYS A 71 12.63 20.05 -6.77
N ILE A 72 11.80 19.13 -6.32
CA ILE A 72 12.16 18.04 -5.41
C ILE A 72 11.88 16.68 -6.07
N ARG A 73 12.52 15.63 -5.56
CA ARG A 73 12.25 14.25 -5.95
C ARG A 73 11.84 13.46 -4.74
N SER A 74 10.84 12.62 -4.90
CA SER A 74 10.43 11.63 -3.90
C SER A 74 10.27 10.25 -4.54
N ALA A 75 10.26 9.22 -3.74
CA ALA A 75 10.03 7.85 -4.20
C ALA A 75 8.96 7.17 -3.35
N ALA A 76 8.24 6.26 -3.98
CA ALA A 76 7.31 5.35 -3.34
C ALA A 76 7.20 4.04 -4.13
N GLU A 77 6.62 3.04 -3.53
CA GLU A 77 6.40 1.73 -4.12
C GLU A 77 5.25 1.69 -5.14
N THR A 78 5.19 0.60 -5.90
CA THR A 78 4.30 0.41 -7.06
C THR A 78 2.89 -0.01 -6.62
N ILE A 79 2.13 0.89 -6.00
CA ILE A 79 0.72 0.69 -5.65
C ILE A 79 -0.17 1.79 -6.20
N ASN A 80 -1.48 1.53 -6.33
CA ASN A 80 -2.43 2.44 -6.95
C ASN A 80 -2.49 3.81 -6.26
N THR A 81 -2.37 3.84 -4.94
CA THR A 81 -2.36 5.09 -4.16
C THR A 81 -1.20 5.99 -4.55
N HIS A 82 0.02 5.44 -4.67
CA HIS A 82 1.20 6.21 -5.04
C HIS A 82 1.18 6.65 -6.51
N TYR A 83 0.57 5.85 -7.42
CA TYR A 83 0.28 6.33 -8.76
C TYR A 83 -0.66 7.53 -8.76
N TRP A 84 -1.69 7.52 -7.91
CA TRP A 84 -2.59 8.66 -7.78
C TRP A 84 -1.90 9.88 -7.16
N GLU A 85 -0.98 9.69 -6.22
CA GLU A 85 -0.13 10.76 -5.68
C GLU A 85 0.71 11.40 -6.79
N ARG A 86 1.36 10.61 -7.61
CA ARG A 86 2.14 11.10 -8.75
C ARG A 86 1.28 11.85 -9.78
N ASP A 87 0.15 11.26 -10.16
CA ASP A 87 -0.63 11.74 -11.31
C ASP A 87 -1.60 12.88 -10.94
N VAL A 88 -2.00 12.95 -9.68
CA VAL A 88 -3.01 13.92 -9.20
C VAL A 88 -2.44 14.84 -8.13
N LEU A 89 -1.90 14.30 -7.03
CA LEU A 89 -1.44 15.14 -5.91
C LEU A 89 -0.21 15.97 -6.26
N ALA A 90 0.76 15.41 -6.97
CA ALA A 90 1.95 16.17 -7.37
C ALA A 90 1.58 17.37 -8.25
N ARG A 91 0.63 17.19 -9.17
CA ARG A 91 0.10 18.29 -9.97
C ARG A 91 -0.64 19.32 -9.13
N ALA A 92 -1.48 18.87 -8.19
CA ALA A 92 -2.21 19.78 -7.30
C ALA A 92 -1.24 20.59 -6.44
N PHE A 93 -0.24 19.94 -5.90
CA PHE A 93 0.80 20.55 -5.09
C PHE A 93 1.58 21.61 -5.86
N GLU A 94 2.00 21.29 -7.10
CA GLU A 94 2.68 22.25 -7.97
C GLU A 94 1.80 23.47 -8.29
N GLU A 95 0.54 23.27 -8.70
CA GLU A 95 -0.37 24.35 -9.04
C GLU A 95 -0.65 25.28 -7.83
N ILE A 96 -0.72 24.72 -6.61
CA ILE A 96 -1.02 25.46 -5.38
C ILE A 96 0.24 26.14 -4.82
N THR A 97 1.33 25.42 -4.74
CA THR A 97 2.55 25.86 -4.03
C THR A 97 3.60 26.47 -4.92
N GLY A 98 3.64 26.10 -6.19
CA GLY A 98 4.70 26.42 -7.14
C GLY A 98 5.97 25.60 -6.91
N ILE A 99 5.93 24.50 -6.17
CA ILE A 99 7.01 23.54 -5.99
C ILE A 99 6.73 22.33 -6.89
N GLN A 100 7.66 22.00 -7.78
CA GLN A 100 7.56 20.83 -8.64
C GLN A 100 8.01 19.57 -7.91
N VAL A 101 7.23 18.49 -8.02
CA VAL A 101 7.58 17.18 -7.48
C VAL A 101 7.75 16.17 -8.60
N GLU A 102 8.91 15.54 -8.65
CA GLU A 102 9.15 14.32 -9.41
C GLU A 102 8.99 13.13 -8.44
N HIS A 103 7.84 12.45 -8.53
CA HIS A 103 7.49 11.33 -7.65
C HIS A 103 7.73 10.03 -8.41
N ASP A 104 8.85 9.35 -8.11
CA ASP A 104 9.25 8.09 -8.73
C ASP A 104 8.47 6.94 -8.09
N ILE A 105 7.65 6.26 -8.88
CA ILE A 105 6.96 5.04 -8.46
C ILE A 105 7.73 3.85 -9.02
N ILE A 106 8.38 3.12 -8.13
CA ILE A 106 9.29 2.02 -8.47
C ILE A 106 9.01 0.81 -7.56
N HIS A 107 9.50 -0.36 -7.97
CA HIS A 107 9.34 -1.57 -7.16
C HIS A 107 9.94 -1.36 -5.76
N GLU A 108 9.27 -1.83 -4.73
CA GLU A 108 9.62 -1.60 -3.33
C GLU A 108 11.07 -1.97 -3.01
N GLY A 109 11.54 -3.14 -3.45
CA GLY A 109 12.94 -3.54 -3.29
C GLY A 109 13.94 -2.54 -3.90
N ASP A 110 13.55 -1.82 -4.96
CA ASP A 110 14.34 -0.73 -5.53
C ASP A 110 14.30 0.54 -4.69
N VAL A 111 13.14 0.85 -4.06
CA VAL A 111 13.05 1.93 -3.07
C VAL A 111 14.04 1.66 -1.96
N VAL A 112 13.95 0.51 -1.31
CA VAL A 112 14.84 0.09 -0.20
C VAL A 112 16.31 0.18 -0.60
N ARG A 113 16.67 -0.36 -1.76
CA ARG A 113 18.05 -0.34 -2.26
C ARG A 113 18.57 1.08 -2.46
N ARG A 114 17.81 1.96 -3.13
CA ARG A 114 18.23 3.35 -3.42
C ARG A 114 18.31 4.19 -2.16
N ILE A 115 17.37 4.02 -1.24
CA ILE A 115 17.37 4.73 0.04
C ILE A 115 18.56 4.28 0.90
N THR A 116 18.83 2.99 0.96
CA THR A 116 20.02 2.45 1.66
C THR A 116 21.30 3.00 1.03
N GLU A 117 21.42 3.05 -0.30
CA GLU A 117 22.54 3.70 -0.99
C GLU A 117 22.69 5.17 -0.56
N GLN A 118 21.59 5.92 -0.52
CA GLN A 118 21.61 7.33 -0.07
C GLN A 118 22.08 7.46 1.38
N MET A 119 21.59 6.60 2.26
CA MET A 119 22.00 6.59 3.67
C MET A 119 23.49 6.27 3.84
N MET A 120 24.00 5.30 3.08
CA MET A 120 25.39 4.87 3.17
C MET A 120 26.38 5.86 2.54
N THR A 121 26.02 6.44 1.39
CA THR A 121 26.93 7.29 0.61
C THR A 121 26.80 8.78 0.93
N GLY A 122 25.67 9.21 1.48
CA GLY A 122 25.33 10.62 1.66
C GLY A 122 24.99 11.37 0.36
N ARG A 123 24.91 10.68 -0.79
CA ARG A 123 24.45 11.27 -2.04
C ARG A 123 22.93 11.43 -2.00
N VAL A 124 22.41 12.62 -2.22
CA VAL A 124 20.98 12.87 -2.27
C VAL A 124 20.40 12.32 -3.58
N LEU A 125 19.63 11.25 -3.51
CA LEU A 125 18.84 10.69 -4.60
C LEU A 125 17.40 11.18 -4.52
N TYR A 126 16.84 11.17 -3.32
CA TYR A 126 15.48 11.61 -3.01
C TYR A 126 15.48 12.58 -1.81
N HIS A 127 14.51 13.49 -1.83
CA HIS A 127 14.31 14.47 -0.75
C HIS A 127 13.31 13.96 0.31
N ALA A 128 12.39 13.09 -0.08
CA ALA A 128 11.51 12.31 0.79
C ALA A 128 11.19 10.98 0.12
N TYR A 129 10.72 10.03 0.88
CA TYR A 129 10.25 8.74 0.36
C TYR A 129 9.17 8.14 1.25
N VAL A 130 8.35 7.28 0.66
CA VAL A 130 7.48 6.34 1.37
C VAL A 130 8.09 4.97 1.29
N ASN A 131 8.14 4.28 2.41
CA ASN A 131 8.47 2.86 2.51
C ASN A 131 7.90 2.32 3.82
N ASP A 132 7.86 1.00 3.93
CA ASP A 132 7.29 0.32 5.07
C ASP A 132 7.98 0.69 6.38
N SER A 133 7.21 0.73 7.45
CA SER A 133 7.70 1.07 8.79
C SER A 133 8.72 0.06 9.33
N ASP A 134 8.81 -1.13 8.75
CA ASP A 134 9.83 -2.15 9.08
C ASP A 134 11.26 -1.65 8.85
N MET A 135 11.44 -0.64 7.99
CA MET A 135 12.73 0.06 7.87
C MET A 135 13.17 0.83 9.11
N ILE A 136 12.31 0.95 10.15
CA ILE A 136 12.65 1.69 11.37
C ILE A 136 13.95 1.18 12.00
N GLY A 137 14.17 -0.13 12.03
CA GLY A 137 15.41 -0.71 12.53
C GLY A 137 16.65 -0.28 11.74
N THR A 138 16.52 -0.10 10.42
CA THR A 138 17.60 0.42 9.56
C THR A 138 17.83 1.92 9.81
N HIS A 139 16.76 2.69 9.94
CA HIS A 139 16.82 4.12 10.26
C HIS A 139 17.54 4.36 11.59
N LEU A 140 17.19 3.59 12.63
CA LEU A 140 17.82 3.64 13.94
C LEU A 140 19.30 3.28 13.89
N ARG A 141 19.62 2.13 13.29
CA ARG A 141 21.00 1.63 13.22
C ARG A 141 21.94 2.56 12.47
N LEU A 142 21.48 3.14 11.36
CA LEU A 142 22.28 4.05 10.55
C LEU A 142 22.25 5.49 11.07
N ASN A 143 21.21 5.89 11.79
CA ASN A 143 20.93 7.25 12.23
C ASN A 143 21.01 8.25 11.04
N ARG A 144 20.29 7.94 9.96
CA ARG A 144 20.41 8.68 8.69
C ARG A 144 19.06 9.20 8.17
N VAL A 145 18.14 9.49 9.08
CA VAL A 145 16.86 10.13 8.81
C VAL A 145 16.63 11.31 9.76
N VAL A 146 15.70 12.16 9.41
CA VAL A 146 15.32 13.32 10.24
C VAL A 146 14.38 12.85 11.34
N ASP A 147 14.62 13.27 12.58
CA ASP A 147 13.59 13.25 13.61
C ASP A 147 12.52 14.29 13.22
N LEU A 148 11.41 13.80 12.70
CA LEU A 148 10.30 14.64 12.25
C LEU A 148 9.61 15.34 13.43
N GLY A 149 9.58 14.69 14.60
CA GLY A 149 9.04 15.28 15.82
C GLY A 149 9.84 16.50 16.28
N GLU A 150 11.18 16.39 16.33
CA GLU A 150 12.06 17.52 16.63
C GLU A 150 11.95 18.60 15.54
N TYR A 151 11.94 18.18 14.28
CA TYR A 151 11.84 19.10 13.15
C TYR A 151 10.56 19.95 13.20
N MET A 152 9.42 19.33 13.45
CA MET A 152 8.12 20.02 13.59
C MET A 152 8.11 21.04 14.73
N ARG A 153 8.78 20.74 15.83
CA ARG A 153 8.86 21.67 16.99
C ARG A 153 9.88 22.79 16.79
N GLY A 154 10.90 22.54 15.95
CA GLY A 154 12.04 23.44 15.69
C GLY A 154 12.00 24.11 14.33
N GLU A 155 13.00 23.79 13.50
CA GLU A 155 13.23 24.41 12.18
C GLU A 155 12.03 24.28 11.23
N GLY A 156 11.31 23.17 11.30
CA GLY A 156 10.15 22.86 10.46
C GLY A 156 8.85 23.52 10.88
N LYS A 157 8.81 24.13 12.05
CA LYS A 157 7.57 24.72 12.60
C LYS A 157 6.84 25.67 11.64
N PRO A 158 7.51 26.58 10.89
CA PRO A 158 6.84 27.45 9.92
C PRO A 158 6.24 26.71 8.72
N TYR A 159 6.67 25.48 8.49
CA TYR A 159 6.29 24.61 7.38
C TYR A 159 5.45 23.42 7.84
N THR A 160 5.02 23.38 9.10
CA THR A 160 4.17 22.33 9.64
C THR A 160 2.71 22.77 9.60
N ASN A 161 1.89 22.01 8.88
CA ASN A 161 0.46 22.26 8.74
C ASN A 161 -0.22 22.22 10.13
N PRO A 162 -0.90 23.28 10.56
CA PRO A 162 -1.58 23.30 11.85
C PRO A 162 -2.76 22.30 11.94
N ARG A 163 -3.17 21.72 10.81
CA ARG A 163 -4.17 20.65 10.75
C ARG A 163 -3.56 19.25 10.71
N LEU A 164 -2.24 19.12 10.72
CA LEU A 164 -1.57 17.84 10.88
C LEU A 164 -1.78 17.36 12.31
N ASP A 165 -2.74 16.46 12.47
CA ASP A 165 -3.16 15.91 13.74
C ASP A 165 -2.55 14.51 13.91
N LEU A 166 -1.44 14.44 14.62
CA LEU A 166 -0.72 13.17 14.78
C LEU A 166 -1.54 12.13 15.57
N ALA A 167 -2.47 12.57 16.41
CA ALA A 167 -3.33 11.65 17.16
C ALA A 167 -4.39 10.96 16.28
N ASP A 168 -4.62 11.44 15.07
CA ASP A 168 -5.55 10.87 14.10
C ASP A 168 -4.93 9.72 13.26
N PHE A 169 -3.61 9.53 13.37
CA PHE A 169 -2.91 8.48 12.63
C PHE A 169 -2.97 7.16 13.41
N LEU A 170 -3.37 6.09 12.72
CA LEU A 170 -3.26 4.74 13.24
C LEU A 170 -1.80 4.30 13.22
N ASN A 171 -1.38 3.59 14.29
CA ASN A 171 -0.04 3.00 14.40
C ASN A 171 1.10 4.02 14.20
N LEU A 172 0.92 5.24 14.68
CA LEU A 172 1.95 6.28 14.60
C LEU A 172 3.25 5.85 15.28
N GLU A 173 3.15 5.03 16.31
CA GLU A 173 4.26 4.45 17.07
C GLU A 173 5.15 3.51 16.25
N PHE A 174 4.69 2.96 15.15
CA PHE A 174 5.53 2.16 14.24
C PHE A 174 6.65 2.99 13.61
N GLY A 175 6.44 4.28 13.50
CA GLY A 175 7.45 5.23 13.00
C GLY A 175 8.33 5.85 14.09
N GLN A 176 8.27 5.35 15.33
CA GLN A 176 9.03 5.88 16.46
C GLN A 176 10.25 5.00 16.79
N ASP A 177 11.27 5.64 17.34
CA ASP A 177 12.36 4.93 17.99
C ASP A 177 12.00 4.55 19.45
N TYR A 178 12.93 3.89 20.14
CA TYR A 178 12.74 3.47 21.53
C TYR A 178 12.59 4.63 22.53
N ASP A 179 13.02 5.82 22.16
CA ASP A 179 12.93 7.03 22.97
C ASP A 179 11.69 7.86 22.63
N GLY A 180 10.85 7.39 21.68
CA GLY A 180 9.63 8.05 21.23
C GLY A 180 9.87 9.17 20.21
N ASN A 181 11.06 9.25 19.61
CA ASN A 181 11.32 10.19 18.52
C ASN A 181 10.60 9.73 17.24
N GLN A 182 9.90 10.64 16.59
CA GLN A 182 9.13 10.34 15.39
C GLN A 182 10.00 10.40 14.14
N LEU A 183 10.38 9.26 13.58
CA LEU A 183 11.25 9.17 12.40
C LEU A 183 10.46 9.01 11.10
N GLN A 184 9.25 8.45 11.18
CA GLN A 184 8.37 8.18 10.05
C GLN A 184 6.94 8.59 10.40
N ILE A 185 6.15 9.04 9.41
CA ILE A 185 4.72 9.32 9.60
C ILE A 185 3.94 8.44 8.63
N PRO A 186 2.99 7.63 9.12
CA PRO A 186 2.19 6.73 8.30
C PRO A 186 1.46 7.46 7.16
N ASP A 187 1.54 6.90 5.98
CA ASP A 187 0.81 7.31 4.78
C ASP A 187 -0.34 6.36 4.47
N LEU A 188 -0.05 5.08 4.57
CA LEU A 188 -0.99 3.97 4.36
C LEU A 188 -0.82 2.94 5.46
N GLN A 189 -1.89 2.15 5.69
CA GLN A 189 -1.87 1.01 6.59
C GLN A 189 -1.99 -0.28 5.78
N PHE A 190 -1.19 -1.28 6.14
CA PHE A 190 -1.15 -2.58 5.46
C PHE A 190 -1.54 -3.73 6.40
N PRO A 191 -2.72 -3.71 7.04
CA PRO A 191 -3.13 -4.83 7.87
C PRO A 191 -3.35 -6.07 7.01
N ASN A 192 -2.76 -7.19 7.40
CA ASN A 192 -3.10 -8.48 6.84
C ASN A 192 -4.44 -8.95 7.41
N LEU A 193 -5.35 -9.27 6.51
CA LEU A 193 -6.69 -9.75 6.83
C LEU A 193 -6.96 -11.07 6.12
N TYR A 194 -7.90 -11.83 6.65
CA TYR A 194 -8.38 -13.05 6.01
C TYR A 194 -9.39 -12.71 4.92
N TRP A 195 -9.12 -13.16 3.69
CA TRP A 195 -9.97 -12.99 2.52
C TRP A 195 -10.54 -14.33 2.07
N PHE A 196 -11.80 -14.38 1.71
CA PHE A 196 -12.46 -15.60 1.29
C PHE A 196 -13.56 -15.38 0.25
N ARG A 197 -13.82 -16.39 -0.55
CA ARG A 197 -14.88 -16.43 -1.56
C ARG A 197 -16.23 -16.63 -0.89
N TYR A 198 -16.94 -15.53 -0.61
CA TYR A 198 -18.23 -15.57 0.06
C TYR A 198 -19.30 -16.32 -0.75
N ASP A 199 -19.27 -16.21 -2.09
CA ASP A 199 -20.15 -16.95 -2.99
C ASP A 199 -20.01 -18.47 -2.83
N TRP A 200 -18.78 -18.97 -2.69
CA TRP A 200 -18.53 -20.40 -2.46
C TRP A 200 -18.83 -20.83 -1.01
N PHE A 201 -18.47 -19.98 -0.05
CA PHE A 201 -18.69 -20.27 1.38
C PHE A 201 -20.16 -20.25 1.77
N SER A 202 -20.99 -19.45 1.10
CA SER A 202 -22.43 -19.36 1.36
C SER A 202 -23.29 -20.30 0.53
N ASP A 203 -22.69 -21.06 -0.39
CA ASP A 203 -23.41 -22.03 -1.21
C ASP A 203 -23.90 -23.22 -0.36
N PRO A 204 -25.21 -23.55 -0.36
CA PRO A 204 -25.76 -24.59 0.50
C PRO A 204 -25.19 -25.99 0.26
N ASP A 205 -24.85 -26.35 -0.97
CA ASP A 205 -24.28 -27.66 -1.29
C ASP A 205 -22.83 -27.74 -0.82
N THR A 206 -22.09 -26.65 -0.95
CA THR A 206 -20.72 -26.50 -0.44
C THR A 206 -20.72 -26.60 1.08
N GLN A 207 -21.61 -25.90 1.78
CA GLN A 207 -21.78 -25.96 3.24
C GLN A 207 -22.06 -27.38 3.71
N LYS A 208 -23.01 -28.06 3.07
CA LYS A 208 -23.37 -29.44 3.40
C LYS A 208 -22.21 -30.43 3.19
N ALA A 209 -21.46 -30.26 2.09
CA ALA A 209 -20.32 -31.11 1.79
C ALA A 209 -19.18 -30.91 2.79
N PHE A 210 -18.86 -29.66 3.16
CA PHE A 210 -17.86 -29.35 4.16
C PHE A 210 -18.22 -29.95 5.52
N ARG A 211 -19.46 -29.71 5.97
CA ARG A 211 -19.93 -30.26 7.25
C ARG A 211 -19.90 -31.78 7.30
N ALA A 212 -20.21 -32.43 6.20
CA ALA A 212 -20.15 -33.90 6.10
C ALA A 212 -18.70 -34.40 6.21
N GLN A 213 -17.73 -33.65 5.75
CA GLN A 213 -16.31 -34.04 5.75
C GLN A 213 -15.63 -33.73 7.11
N TYR A 214 -15.90 -32.56 7.70
CA TYR A 214 -15.16 -32.07 8.88
C TYR A 214 -16.00 -32.04 10.15
N GLY A 215 -17.32 -32.16 10.08
CA GLY A 215 -18.20 -32.23 11.25
C GLY A 215 -18.61 -30.88 11.83
N TYR A 216 -18.18 -29.76 11.26
CA TYR A 216 -18.57 -28.41 11.64
C TYR A 216 -18.92 -27.56 10.42
N ASP A 217 -19.49 -26.37 10.62
CA ASP A 217 -19.94 -25.52 9.52
C ASP A 217 -18.79 -24.77 8.86
N LEU A 218 -18.80 -24.68 7.52
CA LEU A 218 -17.89 -23.82 6.77
C LEU A 218 -18.17 -22.35 7.09
N GLY A 219 -17.15 -21.64 7.51
CA GLY A 219 -17.22 -20.23 7.86
C GLY A 219 -15.85 -19.59 7.95
N VAL A 220 -15.80 -18.39 8.50
CA VAL A 220 -14.51 -17.72 8.79
C VAL A 220 -13.72 -18.58 9.79
N PRO A 221 -12.49 -19.00 9.47
CA PRO A 221 -11.68 -19.79 10.40
C PRO A 221 -11.26 -18.94 11.60
N ILE A 222 -11.42 -19.49 12.80
CA ILE A 222 -10.96 -18.84 14.04
C ILE A 222 -9.49 -19.17 14.30
N ASN A 223 -9.05 -20.36 13.87
CA ASN A 223 -7.69 -20.83 14.08
C ASN A 223 -7.09 -21.41 12.78
N TRP A 224 -5.81 -21.70 12.83
CA TRP A 224 -5.08 -22.21 11.68
C TRP A 224 -5.45 -23.63 11.28
N GLU A 225 -5.96 -24.44 12.21
CA GLU A 225 -6.46 -25.78 11.88
C GLU A 225 -7.71 -25.68 10.99
N ALA A 226 -8.66 -24.82 11.33
CA ALA A 226 -9.82 -24.55 10.49
C ALA A 226 -9.44 -23.94 9.12
N TYR A 227 -8.42 -23.08 9.09
CA TYR A 227 -7.87 -22.57 7.82
C TYR A 227 -7.33 -23.69 6.94
N GLU A 228 -6.59 -24.65 7.53
CA GLU A 228 -6.04 -25.81 6.82
C GLU A 228 -7.14 -26.73 6.30
N ASP A 229 -8.17 -27.03 7.11
CA ASP A 229 -9.33 -27.83 6.69
C ASP A 229 -10.03 -27.20 5.49
N ILE A 230 -10.20 -25.88 5.50
CA ILE A 230 -10.82 -25.13 4.38
C ILE A 230 -9.91 -25.19 3.14
N ALA A 231 -8.60 -25.05 3.34
CA ALA A 231 -7.64 -25.13 2.25
C ALA A 231 -7.67 -26.53 1.57
N GLU A 232 -7.68 -27.58 2.38
CA GLU A 232 -7.79 -28.95 1.90
C GLU A 232 -9.12 -29.19 1.17
N PHE A 233 -10.24 -28.73 1.75
CA PHE A 233 -11.57 -28.92 1.20
C PHE A 233 -11.73 -28.35 -0.20
N PHE A 234 -11.26 -27.16 -0.44
CA PHE A 234 -11.42 -26.51 -1.76
C PHE A 234 -10.40 -26.98 -2.78
N THR A 235 -9.22 -27.44 -2.35
CA THR A 235 -8.16 -27.82 -3.28
C THR A 235 -8.59 -28.98 -4.19
N GLY A 236 -8.58 -28.70 -5.49
CA GLY A 236 -8.95 -29.67 -6.52
C GLY A 236 -10.46 -29.85 -6.74
N ARG A 237 -11.31 -29.15 -5.97
CA ARG A 237 -12.77 -29.17 -6.14
C ARG A 237 -13.18 -28.31 -7.34
N GLU A 238 -14.14 -28.78 -8.11
CA GLU A 238 -14.78 -27.98 -9.16
C GLU A 238 -15.74 -26.97 -8.53
N MET A 239 -15.50 -25.70 -8.79
CA MET A 239 -16.30 -24.60 -8.28
C MET A 239 -16.82 -23.72 -9.43
N LYS A 240 -18.03 -23.21 -9.28
CA LYS A 240 -18.65 -22.33 -10.26
C LYS A 240 -18.49 -20.86 -9.86
N ASN A 241 -18.10 -20.06 -10.82
CA ASN A 241 -17.95 -18.60 -10.67
C ASN A 241 -19.22 -17.83 -11.07
N PRO A 242 -19.36 -16.56 -10.65
CA PRO A 242 -20.47 -15.69 -11.05
C PRO A 242 -20.67 -15.52 -12.55
N ASP A 243 -19.62 -15.53 -13.35
CA ASP A 243 -19.64 -15.46 -14.81
C ASP A 243 -20.11 -16.78 -15.48
N GLY A 244 -20.28 -17.83 -14.68
CA GLY A 244 -20.69 -19.15 -15.13
C GLY A 244 -19.54 -20.09 -15.45
N SER A 245 -18.31 -19.65 -15.44
CA SER A 245 -17.13 -20.51 -15.59
C SER A 245 -17.04 -21.53 -14.45
N VAL A 246 -16.48 -22.71 -14.75
CA VAL A 246 -16.18 -23.73 -13.76
C VAL A 246 -14.68 -23.89 -13.69
N VAL A 247 -14.14 -23.81 -12.49
CA VAL A 247 -12.70 -23.85 -12.23
C VAL A 247 -12.37 -24.95 -11.23
N LYS A 248 -11.17 -25.51 -11.34
CA LYS A 248 -10.60 -26.35 -10.30
C LYS A 248 -9.95 -25.45 -9.27
N ALA A 249 -10.50 -25.42 -8.06
CA ALA A 249 -10.10 -24.47 -7.04
C ALA A 249 -8.77 -24.86 -6.38
N TYR A 250 -8.08 -23.83 -5.91
CA TYR A 250 -6.97 -23.90 -4.97
C TYR A 250 -7.44 -23.37 -3.62
N GLY A 251 -7.11 -24.07 -2.56
CA GLY A 251 -7.56 -23.75 -1.21
C GLY A 251 -6.71 -22.69 -0.52
N HIS A 252 -5.56 -22.34 -1.09
CA HIS A 252 -4.60 -21.38 -0.50
C HIS A 252 -3.91 -20.58 -1.60
N LEU A 253 -3.56 -19.37 -1.27
CA LEU A 253 -2.69 -18.50 -2.07
C LEU A 253 -1.68 -17.84 -1.15
N ASP A 254 -0.43 -17.85 -1.56
CA ASP A 254 0.62 -17.04 -0.96
C ASP A 254 1.78 -16.88 -1.95
N TYR A 255 2.69 -15.95 -1.68
CA TYR A 255 3.86 -15.75 -2.50
C TYR A 255 5.06 -16.56 -2.00
N GLY A 256 5.88 -17.02 -2.94
CA GLY A 256 7.02 -17.90 -2.65
C GLY A 256 8.29 -17.56 -3.42
N ARG A 257 8.27 -16.45 -4.21
CA ARG A 257 9.46 -15.99 -4.90
C ARG A 257 10.49 -15.49 -3.88
N PRO A 258 11.77 -15.93 -3.97
CA PRO A 258 12.83 -15.37 -3.14
C PRO A 258 12.99 -13.85 -3.41
N SER A 259 12.54 -13.04 -2.47
CA SER A 259 12.54 -11.59 -2.51
C SER A 259 12.51 -11.03 -1.08
N PRO A 260 12.80 -9.76 -0.83
CA PRO A 260 12.72 -9.17 0.51
C PRO A 260 11.36 -9.36 1.20
N ASP A 261 10.27 -9.21 0.45
CA ASP A 261 8.89 -9.37 0.92
C ASP A 261 8.59 -10.79 1.46
N LEU A 262 9.26 -11.83 0.96
CA LEU A 262 9.14 -13.17 1.56
C LEU A 262 9.70 -13.22 2.99
N GLY A 263 10.73 -12.44 3.28
CA GLY A 263 11.27 -12.29 4.63
C GLY A 263 10.26 -11.70 5.60
N TRP A 264 9.59 -10.62 5.21
CA TRP A 264 8.53 -10.01 6.03
C TRP A 264 7.37 -10.97 6.24
N ARG A 265 6.93 -11.59 5.15
CA ARG A 265 5.83 -12.56 5.21
C ARG A 265 6.10 -13.65 6.23
N PHE A 266 7.31 -14.18 6.25
CA PHE A 266 7.69 -15.22 7.20
C PHE A 266 7.82 -14.70 8.63
N THR A 267 8.49 -13.57 8.84
CA THR A 267 8.75 -13.06 10.20
C THR A 267 7.50 -12.59 10.91
N ASP A 268 6.57 -11.97 10.19
CA ASP A 268 5.42 -11.32 10.80
C ASP A 268 4.14 -12.15 10.68
N ALA A 269 3.73 -12.48 9.46
CA ALA A 269 2.50 -13.23 9.25
C ALA A 269 2.63 -14.69 9.70
N TRP A 270 3.76 -15.35 9.39
CA TRP A 270 3.91 -16.78 9.59
C TRP A 270 4.40 -17.16 10.98
N LEU A 271 5.14 -16.33 11.66
CA LEU A 271 5.48 -16.60 13.07
C LEU A 271 4.26 -16.58 13.97
N SER A 272 3.19 -15.87 13.60
CA SER A 272 1.92 -15.91 14.32
C SER A 272 1.23 -17.28 14.27
N ILE A 273 1.60 -18.15 13.34
CA ILE A 273 1.14 -19.53 13.30
C ILE A 273 1.72 -20.36 14.44
N ALA A 274 2.92 -20.06 14.90
CA ALA A 274 3.55 -20.78 15.97
C ALA A 274 2.67 -20.72 17.23
N GLY A 275 2.48 -21.84 17.88
CA GLY A 275 1.47 -21.99 18.94
C GLY A 275 0.07 -22.33 18.46
N ALA A 276 -0.15 -22.49 17.14
CA ALA A 276 -1.41 -22.95 16.59
C ALA A 276 -1.79 -24.31 17.18
N GLY A 277 -2.75 -24.33 18.10
CA GLY A 277 -3.25 -25.54 18.71
C GLY A 277 -2.26 -26.35 19.56
N ASP A 278 -1.05 -25.88 19.82
CA ASP A 278 0.06 -26.59 20.48
C ASP A 278 0.49 -27.91 19.85
N LYS A 279 -0.25 -28.39 18.90
CA LYS A 279 0.10 -29.58 18.17
C LYS A 279 1.28 -29.28 17.27
N GLY A 280 2.27 -30.13 17.30
CA GLY A 280 3.45 -29.96 16.44
C GLY A 280 4.57 -29.10 17.03
N LEU A 281 4.32 -28.40 18.15
CA LEU A 281 5.41 -27.81 18.90
C LEU A 281 6.13 -28.90 19.70
N PRO A 282 7.42 -29.15 19.51
CA PRO A 282 8.10 -30.30 20.10
C PRO A 282 8.07 -30.35 21.63
N ASN A 283 7.98 -29.20 22.28
CA ASN A 283 8.00 -29.07 23.72
C ASN A 283 6.77 -28.37 24.31
N GLY A 284 5.78 -28.02 23.49
CA GLY A 284 4.58 -27.30 23.93
C GLY A 284 4.83 -25.91 24.50
N GLN A 285 5.97 -25.29 24.23
CA GLN A 285 6.31 -23.97 24.74
C GLN A 285 5.41 -22.90 24.15
N PRO A 286 5.13 -21.82 24.89
CA PRO A 286 4.41 -20.67 24.37
C PRO A 286 5.13 -20.04 23.18
N VAL A 287 4.36 -19.53 22.23
CA VAL A 287 4.88 -18.85 21.03
C VAL A 287 5.77 -17.66 21.37
N ASP A 288 5.41 -16.90 22.39
CA ASP A 288 6.16 -15.73 22.81
C ASP A 288 7.55 -16.04 23.39
N GLU A 289 7.86 -17.30 23.64
CA GLU A 289 9.23 -17.72 23.95
C GLU A 289 10.09 -17.92 22.68
N TRP A 290 9.45 -18.11 21.54
CA TRP A 290 10.11 -18.54 20.31
C TRP A 290 9.98 -17.58 19.15
N GLY A 291 8.95 -16.76 19.15
CA GLY A 291 8.61 -15.88 18.07
C GLY A 291 8.49 -14.43 18.50
N ILE A 292 7.64 -13.69 17.80
CA ILE A 292 7.31 -12.32 18.15
C ILE A 292 6.40 -12.33 19.36
N ARG A 293 6.80 -11.60 20.39
CA ARG A 293 5.98 -11.33 21.57
C ARG A 293 5.31 -9.98 21.43
N VAL A 294 4.15 -9.84 22.04
CA VAL A 294 3.45 -8.56 22.15
C VAL A 294 3.35 -8.18 23.61
N GLU A 295 3.84 -7.01 23.98
CA GLU A 295 3.73 -6.42 25.29
C GLU A 295 3.01 -5.08 25.17
N LYS A 296 1.79 -4.99 25.73
CA LYS A 296 0.94 -3.78 25.65
C LYS A 296 0.70 -3.29 24.23
N GLY A 297 0.40 -4.22 23.31
CA GLY A 297 0.19 -3.93 21.90
C GLY A 297 1.46 -3.68 21.07
N ILE A 298 2.65 -3.79 21.67
CA ILE A 298 3.91 -3.52 21.00
C ILE A 298 4.69 -4.80 20.78
N PRO A 299 5.06 -5.16 19.53
CA PRO A 299 5.95 -6.28 19.26
C PRO A 299 7.33 -6.05 19.90
N VAL A 300 7.77 -6.99 20.74
CA VAL A 300 9.04 -6.85 21.49
C VAL A 300 10.18 -7.70 20.93
N GLY A 301 10.03 -8.18 19.74
CA GLY A 301 11.16 -8.67 18.98
C GLY A 301 11.19 -10.12 18.66
N SER A 302 11.92 -10.41 17.59
CA SER A 302 12.17 -11.74 17.03
C SER A 302 13.62 -12.19 17.26
N MET A 303 14.45 -11.42 17.94
CA MET A 303 15.84 -11.78 18.25
C MET A 303 15.93 -12.50 19.60
N VAL A 304 16.85 -13.42 19.73
CA VAL A 304 17.08 -14.21 20.95
C VAL A 304 17.29 -13.31 22.17
N GLU A 305 18.07 -12.23 22.04
CA GLU A 305 18.35 -11.28 23.13
C GLU A 305 17.12 -10.53 23.62
N ARG A 306 16.06 -10.50 22.79
CA ARG A 306 14.76 -9.88 23.12
C ARG A 306 13.68 -10.91 23.37
N GLY A 307 14.05 -12.19 23.46
CA GLY A 307 13.13 -13.28 23.74
C GLY A 307 12.46 -13.91 22.52
N GLY A 308 12.87 -13.52 21.28
CA GLY A 308 12.46 -14.20 20.05
C GLY A 308 13.55 -15.16 19.56
N ALA A 309 13.20 -16.07 18.65
CA ALA A 309 14.14 -16.96 17.99
C ALA A 309 13.59 -17.44 16.64
N LEU A 310 14.23 -17.02 15.54
CA LEU A 310 13.86 -17.45 14.18
C LEU A 310 14.28 -18.89 13.87
N ASP A 311 15.14 -19.50 14.68
CA ASP A 311 15.62 -20.87 14.60
C ASP A 311 15.01 -21.80 15.65
N GLY A 312 14.07 -21.28 16.45
CA GLY A 312 13.38 -22.06 17.49
C GLY A 312 12.29 -22.99 16.92
N PRO A 313 11.74 -23.89 17.76
CA PRO A 313 10.73 -24.87 17.34
C PRO A 313 9.50 -24.25 16.70
N ALA A 314 9.04 -23.10 17.20
CA ALA A 314 7.87 -22.41 16.66
C ALA A 314 8.13 -21.85 15.25
N ALA A 315 9.30 -21.28 15.00
CA ALA A 315 9.67 -20.79 13.67
C ALA A 315 9.83 -21.96 12.67
N VAL A 316 10.40 -23.07 13.10
CA VAL A 316 10.50 -24.31 12.29
C VAL A 316 9.10 -24.84 11.96
N TYR A 317 8.19 -24.85 12.93
CA TYR A 317 6.80 -25.24 12.72
C TYR A 317 6.09 -24.35 11.71
N ALA A 318 6.17 -23.03 11.88
CA ALA A 318 5.56 -22.07 10.97
C ALA A 318 6.10 -22.20 9.53
N LEU A 319 7.43 -22.35 9.36
CA LEU A 319 8.04 -22.56 8.04
C LEU A 319 7.60 -23.89 7.43
N THR A 320 7.48 -24.94 8.23
CA THR A 320 7.00 -26.24 7.75
C THR A 320 5.57 -26.13 7.21
N LYS A 321 4.68 -25.46 7.94
CA LYS A 321 3.30 -25.23 7.49
C LYS A 321 3.23 -24.37 6.23
N PHE A 322 4.01 -23.31 6.16
CA PHE A 322 4.13 -22.49 4.96
C PHE A 322 4.50 -23.33 3.72
N LEU A 323 5.52 -24.15 3.82
CA LEU A 323 5.97 -25.01 2.72
C LEU A 323 4.95 -26.08 2.35
N GLU A 324 4.28 -26.67 3.35
CA GLU A 324 3.22 -27.65 3.14
C GLU A 324 2.04 -27.04 2.41
N TRP A 325 1.52 -25.90 2.84
CA TRP A 325 0.36 -25.23 2.23
C TRP A 325 0.68 -24.77 0.82
N HIS A 326 1.86 -24.22 0.60
CA HIS A 326 2.34 -23.88 -0.74
C HIS A 326 2.41 -25.09 -1.69
N THR A 327 2.78 -26.25 -1.16
CA THR A 327 2.93 -27.46 -1.97
C THR A 327 1.59 -28.16 -2.21
N LYS A 328 0.74 -28.20 -1.18
CA LYS A 328 -0.50 -28.99 -1.20
C LYS A 328 -1.70 -28.21 -1.76
N PHE A 329 -1.82 -26.92 -1.46
CA PHE A 329 -3.06 -26.16 -1.59
C PHE A 329 -2.97 -24.95 -2.51
N ALA A 330 -1.75 -24.47 -2.83
CA ALA A 330 -1.55 -23.34 -3.71
C ALA A 330 -1.30 -23.76 -5.17
N PRO A 331 -1.49 -22.85 -6.14
CA PRO A 331 -1.04 -23.06 -7.51
C PRO A 331 0.47 -23.33 -7.58
N ALA A 332 0.90 -24.24 -8.44
CA ALA A 332 2.32 -24.62 -8.54
C ALA A 332 3.24 -23.45 -8.93
N GLU A 333 2.71 -22.49 -9.68
CA GLU A 333 3.39 -21.27 -10.11
C GLU A 333 3.55 -20.23 -8.97
N ALA A 334 2.85 -20.37 -7.85
CA ALA A 334 2.97 -19.48 -6.68
C ALA A 334 4.41 -19.34 -6.15
N LYS A 335 5.26 -20.32 -6.42
CA LYS A 335 6.70 -20.26 -6.11
C LYS A 335 7.45 -19.14 -6.87
N GLN A 336 6.84 -18.57 -7.91
CA GLN A 336 7.43 -17.53 -8.74
C GLN A 336 6.78 -16.16 -8.48
N TRP A 337 5.74 -16.09 -7.65
CA TRP A 337 5.00 -14.89 -7.34
C TRP A 337 5.57 -14.18 -6.12
N ASP A 338 5.53 -12.86 -6.17
CA ASP A 338 5.74 -11.98 -5.02
C ASP A 338 4.42 -11.43 -4.48
N GLY A 339 4.49 -10.48 -3.55
CA GLY A 339 3.31 -9.85 -2.96
C GLY A 339 2.45 -9.13 -4.00
N TYR A 340 3.07 -8.46 -4.98
CA TYR A 340 2.33 -7.74 -6.03
C TYR A 340 1.56 -8.69 -6.95
N ASP A 341 2.18 -9.81 -7.33
CA ASP A 341 1.50 -10.84 -8.12
C ASP A 341 0.29 -11.39 -7.37
N CYS A 342 0.46 -11.74 -6.09
CA CYS A 342 -0.60 -12.32 -5.27
C CYS A 342 -1.78 -11.38 -5.05
N GLY A 343 -1.56 -10.08 -5.01
CA GLY A 343 -2.63 -9.08 -4.94
C GLY A 343 -3.62 -9.21 -6.10
N ALA A 344 -3.13 -9.43 -7.32
CA ALA A 344 -3.95 -9.55 -8.51
C ALA A 344 -4.53 -10.96 -8.74
N ILE A 345 -3.82 -12.02 -8.32
CA ILE A 345 -4.17 -13.42 -8.61
C ILE A 345 -5.57 -13.82 -8.09
N GLY A 346 -5.99 -13.25 -6.97
CA GLY A 346 -7.34 -13.50 -6.44
C GLY A 346 -8.47 -13.19 -7.43
N SER A 347 -8.23 -12.34 -8.44
CA SER A 347 -9.18 -12.03 -9.50
C SER A 347 -9.35 -13.13 -10.56
N ARG A 348 -8.47 -14.12 -10.62
CA ARG A 348 -8.55 -15.24 -11.56
C ARG A 348 -9.79 -16.14 -11.36
N GLY A 349 -10.34 -16.12 -10.14
CA GLY A 349 -11.55 -16.88 -9.82
C GLY A 349 -11.32 -18.32 -9.39
N ASP A 350 -10.09 -18.79 -9.23
CA ASP A 350 -9.75 -20.16 -8.85
C ASP A 350 -9.19 -20.30 -7.42
N ILE A 351 -9.12 -19.21 -6.66
CA ILE A 351 -8.62 -19.21 -5.28
C ILE A 351 -9.80 -19.13 -4.29
N ALA A 352 -9.80 -19.96 -3.24
CA ALA A 352 -10.86 -19.99 -2.24
C ALA A 352 -10.66 -19.01 -1.09
N GLN A 353 -9.43 -18.91 -0.59
CA GLN A 353 -9.07 -18.04 0.54
C GLN A 353 -7.62 -17.57 0.47
N ASN A 354 -7.34 -16.49 1.19
CA ASN A 354 -6.01 -15.90 1.27
C ASN A 354 -5.88 -15.06 2.54
N ILE A 355 -4.64 -14.83 2.98
CA ILE A 355 -4.32 -13.80 3.97
C ILE A 355 -3.45 -12.79 3.28
N PHE A 356 -3.92 -11.53 3.20
CA PHE A 356 -3.25 -10.52 2.41
C PHE A 356 -3.56 -9.10 2.90
N GLN A 357 -2.68 -8.15 2.53
CA GLN A 357 -2.84 -6.75 2.88
C GLN A 357 -4.15 -6.18 2.32
N TYR A 358 -4.84 -5.43 3.15
CA TYR A 358 -6.15 -4.84 2.81
C TYR A 358 -6.06 -3.92 1.58
N CYS A 359 -5.10 -3.01 1.55
CA CYS A 359 -4.99 -2.00 0.51
C CYS A 359 -4.74 -2.56 -0.91
N CYS A 360 -4.12 -3.74 -1.01
CA CYS A 360 -3.59 -4.23 -2.28
C CYS A 360 -4.46 -5.30 -2.92
N PHE A 361 -5.28 -6.00 -2.14
CA PHE A 361 -6.04 -7.15 -2.63
C PHE A 361 -7.20 -6.77 -3.54
N LEU A 362 -8.10 -5.88 -3.11
CA LEU A 362 -9.26 -5.48 -3.90
C LEU A 362 -9.05 -4.29 -4.83
N SER A 363 -7.85 -3.71 -4.86
CA SER A 363 -7.56 -2.55 -5.71
C SER A 363 -7.38 -2.91 -7.19
N ASP A 364 -7.12 -4.17 -7.51
CA ASP A 364 -6.98 -4.62 -8.89
C ASP A 364 -8.33 -4.56 -9.64
N LYS A 365 -8.28 -4.06 -10.88
CA LYS A 365 -9.46 -3.92 -11.74
C LYS A 365 -10.19 -5.23 -11.99
N GLY A 366 -9.46 -6.36 -12.01
CA GLY A 366 -10.01 -7.67 -12.21
C GLY A 366 -11.09 -8.06 -11.18
N PHE A 367 -11.09 -7.43 -9.99
CA PHE A 367 -12.15 -7.66 -9.00
C PHE A 367 -13.45 -6.89 -9.27
N HIS A 368 -13.43 -5.88 -10.14
CA HIS A 368 -14.53 -4.94 -10.35
C HIS A 368 -15.06 -4.92 -11.79
N GLU A 369 -14.38 -5.57 -12.72
CA GLU A 369 -14.79 -5.59 -14.12
C GLU A 369 -16.04 -6.46 -14.33
N GLN A 370 -16.99 -5.93 -15.09
CA GLN A 370 -18.18 -6.68 -15.44
C GLN A 370 -17.80 -7.93 -16.25
N GLY A 371 -18.27 -9.08 -15.82
CA GLY A 371 -17.93 -10.38 -16.45
C GLY A 371 -16.67 -11.02 -15.89
N SER A 372 -16.04 -10.41 -14.88
CA SER A 372 -14.97 -11.05 -14.11
C SER A 372 -15.52 -12.29 -13.36
N PRO A 373 -14.73 -13.35 -13.25
CA PRO A 373 -15.11 -14.55 -12.50
C PRO A 373 -15.32 -14.31 -11.00
N VAL A 374 -14.90 -13.15 -10.49
CA VAL A 374 -15.03 -12.79 -9.07
C VAL A 374 -15.92 -11.57 -8.83
N THR A 375 -16.66 -11.13 -9.84
CA THR A 375 -17.62 -10.03 -9.70
C THR A 375 -19.05 -10.58 -9.75
N GLY A 376 -19.82 -10.29 -8.71
CA GLY A 376 -21.21 -10.69 -8.62
C GLY A 376 -22.10 -9.97 -9.65
N LYS A 377 -23.34 -10.45 -9.81
CA LYS A 377 -24.33 -9.83 -10.72
C LYS A 377 -24.69 -8.39 -10.32
N ASP A 378 -24.47 -8.02 -9.07
CA ASP A 378 -24.64 -6.68 -8.52
C ASP A 378 -23.45 -5.75 -8.80
N GLY A 379 -22.44 -6.22 -9.53
CA GLY A 379 -21.23 -5.48 -9.87
C GLY A 379 -20.22 -5.38 -8.72
N LYS A 380 -20.41 -6.12 -7.63
CA LYS A 380 -19.52 -6.11 -6.48
C LYS A 380 -18.64 -7.36 -6.45
N PRO A 381 -17.40 -7.27 -5.92
CA PRO A 381 -16.57 -8.43 -5.68
C PRO A 381 -17.27 -9.45 -4.79
N VAL A 382 -17.11 -10.73 -5.10
CA VAL A 382 -17.63 -11.84 -4.27
C VAL A 382 -16.73 -12.17 -3.08
N TRP A 383 -15.57 -11.54 -3.00
CA TRP A 383 -14.67 -11.66 -1.87
C TRP A 383 -15.22 -10.90 -0.65
N ARG A 384 -14.96 -11.46 0.54
CA ARG A 384 -15.21 -10.80 1.82
C ARG A 384 -13.97 -10.89 2.69
N VAL A 385 -13.92 -10.04 3.70
CA VAL A 385 -12.80 -9.90 4.61
C VAL A 385 -13.24 -10.19 6.04
N ALA A 386 -12.32 -10.74 6.83
CA ALA A 386 -12.51 -11.03 8.24
C ALA A 386 -11.17 -10.93 8.97
N PRO A 387 -11.16 -10.93 10.32
CA PRO A 387 -9.94 -11.08 11.07
C PRO A 387 -9.17 -12.35 10.68
N THR A 388 -7.85 -12.31 10.78
CA THR A 388 -6.98 -13.46 10.53
C THR A 388 -7.23 -14.59 11.53
N PRO A 389 -7.04 -15.84 11.14
CA PRO A 389 -6.95 -16.94 12.09
C PRO A 389 -5.81 -16.71 13.11
N HIS A 390 -5.91 -17.30 14.27
CA HIS A 390 -4.91 -17.15 15.31
C HIS A 390 -4.58 -18.47 15.99
N GLY A 391 -3.42 -18.51 16.65
CA GLY A 391 -2.99 -19.64 17.45
C GLY A 391 -3.41 -19.49 18.92
N ARG A 392 -2.91 -20.42 19.75
CA ARG A 392 -3.25 -20.48 21.19
C ARG A 392 -2.89 -19.22 21.98
N TYR A 393 -1.78 -18.59 21.64
CA TYR A 393 -1.25 -17.44 22.40
C TYR A 393 -1.64 -16.08 21.81
N TRP A 394 -2.64 -16.10 20.95
CA TRP A 394 -3.20 -14.90 20.36
C TRP A 394 -3.95 -14.05 21.41
N ASP A 395 -3.86 -12.74 21.30
CA ASP A 395 -4.68 -11.77 22.02
C ASP A 395 -5.45 -10.82 21.06
N GLU A 396 -6.27 -9.95 21.65
CA GLU A 396 -7.11 -9.03 20.89
C GLU A 396 -6.31 -8.06 19.99
N GLU A 397 -5.07 -7.77 20.34
CA GLU A 397 -4.20 -6.84 19.63
C GLU A 397 -3.54 -7.46 18.39
N MET A 398 -3.61 -8.79 18.28
CA MET A 398 -3.07 -9.57 17.16
C MET A 398 -4.11 -9.89 16.07
N LYS A 399 -5.34 -9.36 16.16
CA LYS A 399 -6.47 -9.71 15.27
C LYS A 399 -6.20 -9.55 13.78
N VAL A 400 -5.37 -8.63 13.41
CA VAL A 400 -5.07 -8.32 12.00
C VAL A 400 -3.80 -9.01 11.49
N GLY A 401 -3.16 -9.86 12.30
CA GLY A 401 -1.89 -10.49 11.97
C GLY A 401 -0.78 -9.45 11.81
N TYR A 402 0.02 -9.59 10.75
CA TYR A 402 1.02 -8.58 10.41
C TYR A 402 0.36 -7.23 10.12
N GLN A 403 0.89 -6.20 10.74
CA GLN A 403 0.54 -4.81 10.46
C GLN A 403 1.80 -4.04 10.09
N ASP A 404 1.67 -3.22 9.08
CA ASP A 404 2.70 -2.30 8.66
C ASP A 404 2.06 -0.99 8.19
N ALA A 405 2.89 0.03 8.03
CA ALA A 405 2.47 1.32 7.52
C ALA A 405 3.50 1.82 6.50
N GLY A 406 3.08 1.99 5.27
CA GLY A 406 3.85 2.78 4.33
C GLY A 406 4.01 4.19 4.89
N SER A 407 5.23 4.63 5.13
CA SER A 407 5.49 5.83 5.94
C SER A 407 6.41 6.82 5.26
N TRP A 408 6.04 8.10 5.34
CA TRP A 408 6.87 9.20 4.86
C TRP A 408 8.09 9.41 5.75
N THR A 409 9.25 9.48 5.12
CA THR A 409 10.56 9.71 5.76
C THR A 409 11.37 10.75 4.98
N ILE A 410 12.16 11.53 5.69
CA ILE A 410 13.09 12.50 5.10
C ILE A 410 14.53 12.10 5.46
N PRO A 411 15.41 11.88 4.46
CA PRO A 411 16.82 11.59 4.72
C PRO A 411 17.54 12.73 5.44
N TRP A 412 18.44 12.39 6.35
CA TRP A 412 19.20 13.32 7.19
C TRP A 412 19.99 14.39 6.41
N ASN A 413 20.47 14.04 5.22
CA ASN A 413 21.29 14.91 4.36
C ASN A 413 20.48 15.87 3.49
N VAL A 414 19.16 15.78 3.50
CA VAL A 414 18.25 16.78 2.92
C VAL A 414 18.13 17.94 3.93
N ARG A 415 18.53 19.15 3.54
CA ARG A 415 18.67 20.27 4.47
C ARG A 415 18.03 21.56 3.96
N GLY A 416 17.76 22.49 4.88
CA GLY A 416 17.26 23.83 4.61
C GLY A 416 16.01 23.84 3.75
N LYS A 417 15.99 24.62 2.68
CA LYS A 417 14.81 24.76 1.80
C LYS A 417 14.35 23.45 1.19
N TYR A 418 15.27 22.54 0.86
CA TYR A 418 14.89 21.22 0.30
C TYR A 418 14.17 20.37 1.33
N ARG A 419 14.60 20.39 2.60
CA ARG A 419 13.89 19.70 3.69
C ARG A 419 12.50 20.29 3.90
N ALA A 420 12.39 21.61 3.90
CA ALA A 420 11.09 22.29 4.02
C ALA A 420 10.15 21.95 2.87
N ALA A 421 10.64 21.92 1.63
CA ALA A 421 9.83 21.56 0.46
C ALA A 421 9.39 20.08 0.51
N ALA A 422 10.30 19.17 0.90
CA ALA A 422 10.00 17.75 1.07
C ALA A 422 8.97 17.52 2.19
N TRP A 423 9.09 18.25 3.30
CA TRP A 423 8.13 18.19 4.40
C TRP A 423 6.74 18.70 4.01
N LEU A 424 6.66 19.80 3.25
CA LEU A 424 5.37 20.26 2.71
C LEU A 424 4.74 19.25 1.77
N TRP A 425 5.54 18.57 0.94
CA TRP A 425 5.04 17.51 0.05
C TRP A 425 4.49 16.32 0.84
N ALA A 426 5.24 15.79 1.78
CA ALA A 426 4.79 14.68 2.62
C ALA A 426 3.45 15.03 3.32
N GLN A 427 3.36 16.21 3.96
CA GLN A 427 2.12 16.65 4.60
C GLN A 427 0.96 16.85 3.62
N PHE A 428 1.24 17.25 2.39
CA PHE A 428 0.19 17.39 1.37
C PHE A 428 -0.42 16.03 1.01
N CYS A 429 0.40 14.98 0.90
CA CYS A 429 -0.07 13.61 0.72
C CYS A 429 -0.86 13.09 1.93
N LEU A 430 -0.54 13.57 3.13
CA LEU A 430 -1.20 13.24 4.39
C LEU A 430 -2.38 14.16 4.74
N SER A 431 -2.70 15.15 3.91
CA SER A 431 -3.70 16.16 4.23
C SER A 431 -5.12 15.57 4.36
N LYS A 432 -5.87 16.04 5.36
CA LYS A 432 -7.29 15.69 5.52
C LYS A 432 -8.13 16.11 4.32
N THR A 433 -7.69 17.14 3.58
CA THR A 433 -8.31 17.56 2.31
C THR A 433 -8.35 16.44 1.28
N ALA A 434 -7.25 15.72 1.10
CA ALA A 434 -7.10 14.72 0.04
C ALA A 434 -7.34 13.27 0.53
N GLY A 435 -7.27 13.00 1.83
CA GLY A 435 -7.18 11.65 2.40
C GLY A 435 -8.32 10.72 1.98
N VAL A 436 -9.59 11.14 2.08
CA VAL A 436 -10.74 10.30 1.66
C VAL A 436 -10.68 10.00 0.16
N LYS A 437 -10.35 11.01 -0.66
CA LYS A 437 -10.26 10.83 -2.11
C LYS A 437 -9.10 9.93 -2.50
N LYS A 438 -7.98 10.06 -1.81
CA LYS A 438 -6.80 9.18 -1.96
C LYS A 438 -7.17 7.73 -1.68
N PHE A 439 -7.83 7.46 -0.55
CA PHE A 439 -8.32 6.14 -0.20
C PHE A 439 -9.25 5.54 -1.26
N LEU A 440 -10.22 6.31 -1.76
CA LEU A 440 -11.15 5.86 -2.80
C LEU A 440 -10.49 5.65 -4.17
N ALA A 441 -9.32 6.22 -4.40
CA ALA A 441 -8.60 6.10 -5.67
C ALA A 441 -7.67 4.88 -5.72
N GLY A 442 -7.23 4.37 -4.61
CA GLY A 442 -6.25 3.30 -4.62
C GLY A 442 -6.02 2.57 -3.30
N GLY A 443 -6.74 2.93 -2.26
CA GLY A 443 -6.54 2.37 -0.91
C GLY A 443 -7.50 1.24 -0.59
#